data_ace6bf56616f702919d112e821237521
#
_entry.id   ace6bf56616f702919d112e821237521
#
_cell.length_a   1.000
_cell.length_b   1.000
_cell.length_c   1.000
_cell.angle_alpha   90.00
_cell.angle_beta   90.00
_cell.angle_gamma   90.00
#
_symmetry.space_group_name_H-M   'P 1'
#
loop_
_entity.id
_entity.type
_entity.pdbx_description
1 polymer ?
#
loop_
_entity_poly.entity_id
_entity_poly.type
_entity_poly.pdbx_seq_one_letter_code
_entity_poly.pdbx_strand_id
1 'polypeptide(L)'
;MRSVYLASAVALSLVSMLGSTAVHAADDCKSRGELDTNYCDEDNNLVAQAPKDKAKWKDPSTLVFAYTPIEDPAVYANLFKDFTEYLGTYTQKKIVYYTVQSNAAQIEAMRSGRLHVAGLASGETGLAANLAGAVPFAIKGNKDGPRMYRQFVVVKKESNIKTIADLKGRKVAHTAPSSNSGHLAPLALFPKEGVTPGKDYNIVFSGKHDQSLAGVLKEDYEAAPITSDIYDRWIMRGQMKADDTRIIYRSGTFPTSSFAHAHDLTPVLADKIKKCFFDYKFSPEMQKEFLGDDRFLPVDYKKDWKLVRGVALASGTPYNRAQFDKENAKKK
;
A
#
# COMPACT_ATOMS: atom_id res chain seq x y z
N MET A 1 50.36 72.95 26.78
CA MET A 1 49.69 72.06 25.80
C MET A 1 50.28 70.69 25.98
N ARG A 2 49.60 69.82 26.74
CA ARG A 2 50.09 68.46 27.08
C ARG A 2 49.12 67.46 26.43
N SER A 3 49.67 66.72 25.51
CA SER A 3 48.99 65.59 24.88
C SER A 3 48.99 64.37 25.81
N VAL A 4 47.79 63.78 26.07
CA VAL A 4 47.65 62.56 26.85
C VAL A 4 47.32 61.44 25.84
N TYR A 5 48.20 60.44 25.77
CA TYR A 5 47.96 59.20 24.99
C TYR A 5 47.20 58.21 25.87
N LEU A 6 45.99 57.82 25.44
CA LEU A 6 45.30 56.72 26.03
C LEU A 6 45.69 55.43 25.28
N ALA A 7 46.23 54.49 25.98
CA ALA A 7 46.49 53.14 25.48
C ALA A 7 45.27 52.28 25.71
N SER A 8 44.64 51.82 24.62
CA SER A 8 43.51 50.85 24.65
C SER A 8 44.07 49.43 24.62
N ALA A 9 43.86 48.69 25.71
CA ALA A 9 44.14 47.26 25.77
C ALA A 9 43.02 46.47 25.11
N VAL A 10 43.33 45.75 24.04
CA VAL A 10 42.42 44.81 23.38
C VAL A 10 42.53 43.47 24.10
N ALA A 11 41.47 43.07 24.83
CA ALA A 11 41.35 41.75 25.40
C ALA A 11 40.84 40.78 24.34
N LEU A 12 41.69 39.86 23.91
CA LEU A 12 41.36 38.75 23.05
C LEU A 12 40.63 37.67 23.87
N SER A 13 39.29 37.59 23.76
CA SER A 13 38.49 36.50 24.33
C SER A 13 38.53 35.30 23.37
N LEU A 14 39.28 34.26 23.74
CA LEU A 14 39.19 32.93 23.10
C LEU A 14 37.81 32.32 23.43
N VAL A 15 36.89 32.34 22.46
CA VAL A 15 35.68 31.52 22.51
C VAL A 15 36.07 30.10 22.10
N SER A 16 36.17 29.22 23.09
CA SER A 16 36.28 27.77 22.87
C SER A 16 34.95 27.25 22.29
N MET A 17 34.91 27.04 20.97
CA MET A 17 33.84 26.26 20.34
C MET A 17 34.00 24.80 20.80
N LEU A 18 33.25 24.42 21.83
CA LEU A 18 32.93 23.03 22.13
C LEU A 18 32.02 22.53 21.00
N GLY A 19 32.64 21.95 19.98
CA GLY A 19 31.93 21.19 18.96
C GLY A 19 31.22 20.01 19.63
N SER A 20 29.93 20.13 19.85
CA SER A 20 29.09 18.97 20.18
C SER A 20 29.15 18.00 19.02
N THR A 21 30.04 17.02 19.07
CA THR A 21 29.97 15.83 18.23
C THR A 21 28.66 15.12 18.62
N ALA A 22 27.64 15.27 17.81
CA ALA A 22 26.48 14.39 17.89
C ALA A 22 27.01 12.96 17.73
N VAL A 23 27.12 12.24 18.84
CA VAL A 23 27.34 10.79 18.82
C VAL A 23 26.12 10.22 18.16
N HIS A 24 26.21 9.97 16.86
CA HIS A 24 25.24 9.09 16.19
C HIS A 24 25.36 7.75 16.90
N ALA A 25 24.34 7.38 17.67
CA ALA A 25 24.25 6.03 18.20
C ALA A 25 24.49 5.07 17.04
N ALA A 26 25.49 4.19 17.18
CA ALA A 26 25.81 3.22 16.16
C ALA A 26 24.51 2.47 15.80
N ASP A 27 24.24 2.40 14.52
CA ASP A 27 23.07 1.67 14.01
C ASP A 27 23.29 0.18 14.25
N ASP A 28 22.62 -0.39 15.26
CA ASP A 28 22.74 -1.78 15.67
C ASP A 28 22.14 -2.79 14.66
N CYS A 29 21.66 -2.31 13.51
CA CYS A 29 21.06 -3.13 12.48
C CYS A 29 22.13 -3.85 11.64
N LYS A 30 22.18 -5.18 11.73
CA LYS A 30 23.13 -6.01 10.97
C LYS A 30 22.70 -6.26 9.52
N SER A 31 21.41 -6.25 9.24
CA SER A 31 20.84 -6.47 7.91
C SER A 31 19.54 -5.69 7.72
N ARG A 32 19.39 -5.08 6.55
CA ARG A 32 18.16 -4.36 6.16
C ARG A 32 17.46 -5.00 4.97
N GLY A 33 18.14 -5.90 4.25
CA GLY A 33 17.60 -6.46 3.02
C GLY A 33 17.13 -5.36 2.06
N GLU A 34 15.85 -5.39 1.69
CA GLU A 34 15.20 -4.41 0.81
C GLU A 34 14.59 -3.21 1.57
N LEU A 35 14.66 -3.18 2.90
CA LEU A 35 14.00 -2.16 3.71
C LEU A 35 14.72 -0.82 3.68
N ASP A 36 13.97 0.27 3.87
CA ASP A 36 14.53 1.63 4.05
C ASP A 36 15.42 1.70 5.31
N THR A 37 16.30 2.69 5.35
CA THR A 37 17.35 2.88 6.36
C THR A 37 16.85 2.92 7.81
N ASN A 38 15.57 3.21 8.02
CA ASN A 38 14.95 3.24 9.34
C ASN A 38 14.56 1.87 9.90
N TYR A 39 14.64 0.81 9.10
CA TYR A 39 14.11 -0.52 9.45
C TYR A 39 15.20 -1.58 9.38
N CYS A 40 15.04 -2.65 10.15
CA CYS A 40 15.96 -3.76 10.24
C CYS A 40 15.26 -5.07 9.89
N ASP A 41 15.95 -5.95 9.11
CA ASP A 41 15.50 -7.27 8.70
C ASP A 41 16.62 -8.28 8.97
N GLU A 42 16.91 -8.56 10.25
CA GLU A 42 17.95 -9.55 10.63
C GLU A 42 17.45 -10.99 10.45
N ASP A 43 16.11 -11.20 10.47
CA ASP A 43 15.49 -12.50 10.26
C ASP A 43 15.36 -12.86 8.77
N ASN A 44 15.72 -11.94 7.89
CA ASN A 44 15.61 -12.09 6.44
C ASN A 44 14.20 -12.54 5.99
N ASN A 45 13.18 -11.96 6.60
CA ASN A 45 11.78 -12.23 6.30
C ASN A 45 11.12 -11.11 5.47
N LEU A 46 11.89 -10.08 5.09
CA LEU A 46 11.50 -8.92 4.28
C LEU A 46 10.47 -7.99 4.96
N VAL A 47 10.39 -8.01 6.29
CA VAL A 47 9.58 -7.10 7.07
C VAL A 47 10.40 -6.49 8.21
N ALA A 48 10.02 -5.28 8.63
CA ALA A 48 10.69 -4.59 9.71
C ALA A 48 10.50 -5.33 11.04
N GLN A 49 11.60 -5.59 11.73
CA GLN A 49 11.58 -6.11 13.10
C GLN A 49 11.17 -5.02 14.08
N ALA A 50 10.65 -5.43 15.24
CA ALA A 50 10.43 -4.53 16.35
C ALA A 50 11.75 -3.86 16.76
N PRO A 51 11.77 -2.56 17.12
CA PRO A 51 12.97 -1.88 17.57
C PRO A 51 13.63 -2.63 18.74
N LYS A 52 14.96 -2.81 18.70
CA LYS A 52 15.72 -3.41 19.82
C LYS A 52 15.62 -2.55 21.07
N ASP A 53 15.65 -1.24 20.91
CA ASP A 53 15.41 -0.28 21.97
C ASP A 53 13.93 -0.23 22.35
N LYS A 54 13.59 -0.76 23.53
CA LYS A 54 12.22 -0.78 24.05
C LYS A 54 11.62 0.60 24.27
N ALA A 55 12.44 1.65 24.41
CA ALA A 55 11.95 3.02 24.52
C ALA A 55 11.29 3.53 23.23
N LYS A 56 11.57 2.88 22.10
CA LYS A 56 10.93 3.15 20.80
C LYS A 56 9.62 2.40 20.60
N TRP A 57 9.25 1.48 21.50
CA TRP A 57 8.00 0.74 21.40
C TRP A 57 6.81 1.63 21.72
N LYS A 58 5.75 1.46 20.97
CA LYS A 58 4.52 2.22 21.10
C LYS A 58 3.38 1.37 21.64
N ASP A 59 2.70 1.87 22.64
CA ASP A 59 1.44 1.33 23.19
C ASP A 59 0.40 2.44 23.28
N PRO A 60 -0.09 2.96 22.12
CA PRO A 60 -0.99 4.10 22.08
C PRO A 60 -2.34 3.77 22.73
N SER A 61 -2.96 4.73 23.39
CA SER A 61 -4.34 4.63 23.90
C SER A 61 -5.38 4.60 22.78
N THR A 62 -5.03 5.15 21.60
CA THR A 62 -5.86 5.17 20.40
C THR A 62 -5.12 4.50 19.25
N LEU A 63 -5.70 3.42 18.72
CA LEU A 63 -5.25 2.80 17.48
C LEU A 63 -5.94 3.46 16.28
N VAL A 64 -5.19 3.80 15.26
CA VAL A 64 -5.71 4.27 13.97
C VAL A 64 -5.66 3.10 13.00
N PHE A 65 -6.81 2.77 12.43
CA PHE A 65 -7.00 1.74 11.41
C PHE A 65 -7.42 2.38 10.08
N ALA A 66 -6.87 1.92 8.97
CA ALA A 66 -7.27 2.34 7.62
C ALA A 66 -7.36 1.14 6.69
N TYR A 67 -8.19 1.25 5.65
CA TYR A 67 -8.22 0.28 4.55
C TYR A 67 -7.93 1.00 3.22
N THR A 68 -7.18 0.33 2.35
CA THR A 68 -6.73 0.85 1.06
C THR A 68 -7.88 1.34 0.17
N PRO A 69 -7.77 2.52 -0.47
CA PRO A 69 -8.85 3.12 -1.27
C PRO A 69 -8.86 2.57 -2.71
N ILE A 70 -9.10 1.26 -2.90
CA ILE A 70 -9.18 0.64 -4.24
C ILE A 70 -10.45 1.02 -5.01
N GLU A 71 -11.47 1.52 -4.31
CA GLU A 71 -12.68 2.18 -4.79
C GLU A 71 -13.01 3.36 -3.86
N ASP A 72 -14.23 3.92 -3.90
CA ASP A 72 -14.64 5.00 -3.00
C ASP A 72 -14.39 4.62 -1.52
N PRO A 73 -13.56 5.38 -0.78
CA PRO A 73 -13.21 5.05 0.60
C PRO A 73 -14.39 5.03 1.56
N ALA A 74 -15.50 5.72 1.25
CA ALA A 74 -16.70 5.75 2.08
C ALA A 74 -17.34 4.35 2.22
N VAL A 75 -17.21 3.51 1.20
CA VAL A 75 -17.68 2.11 1.23
C VAL A 75 -17.06 1.34 2.40
N TYR A 76 -15.77 1.55 2.63
CA TYR A 76 -15.03 0.78 3.64
C TYR A 76 -15.22 1.27 5.06
N ALA A 77 -15.49 2.56 5.27
CA ALA A 77 -15.73 3.10 6.61
C ALA A 77 -16.92 2.40 7.30
N ASN A 78 -18.02 2.22 6.55
CA ASN A 78 -19.19 1.49 7.07
C ASN A 78 -18.93 -0.01 7.20
N LEU A 79 -18.28 -0.61 6.19
CA LEU A 79 -18.01 -2.05 6.15
C LEU A 79 -17.14 -2.52 7.31
N PHE A 80 -16.17 -1.72 7.74
CA PHE A 80 -15.28 -2.05 8.86
C PHE A 80 -15.79 -1.55 10.23
N LYS A 81 -16.99 -0.98 10.34
CA LYS A 81 -17.51 -0.43 11.60
C LYS A 81 -17.54 -1.49 12.70
N ASP A 82 -18.23 -2.62 12.47
CA ASP A 82 -18.34 -3.69 13.47
C ASP A 82 -16.97 -4.29 13.82
N PHE A 83 -16.10 -4.42 12.81
CA PHE A 83 -14.74 -4.88 13.05
C PHE A 83 -13.92 -3.91 13.91
N THR A 84 -14.03 -2.60 13.71
CA THR A 84 -13.32 -1.62 14.53
C THR A 84 -13.82 -1.59 15.96
N GLU A 85 -15.12 -1.77 16.19
CA GLU A 85 -15.71 -1.93 17.52
C GLU A 85 -15.18 -3.21 18.21
N TYR A 86 -15.15 -4.32 17.48
CA TYR A 86 -14.59 -5.59 17.97
C TYR A 86 -13.09 -5.44 18.30
N LEU A 87 -12.29 -4.83 17.43
CA LEU A 87 -10.87 -4.57 17.66
C LEU A 87 -10.65 -3.70 18.91
N GLY A 88 -11.50 -2.70 19.12
CA GLY A 88 -11.45 -1.84 20.30
C GLY A 88 -11.69 -2.62 21.59
N THR A 89 -12.73 -3.44 21.63
CA THR A 89 -13.06 -4.32 22.77
C THR A 89 -11.94 -5.31 23.03
N TYR A 90 -11.42 -5.96 21.98
CA TYR A 90 -10.39 -7.00 22.11
C TYR A 90 -9.05 -6.43 22.61
N THR A 91 -8.64 -5.28 22.09
CA THR A 91 -7.37 -4.64 22.45
C THR A 91 -7.48 -3.74 23.67
N GLN A 92 -8.69 -3.38 24.09
CA GLN A 92 -8.97 -2.36 25.12
C GLN A 92 -8.39 -0.98 24.73
N LYS A 93 -8.46 -0.65 23.44
CA LYS A 93 -8.00 0.62 22.89
C LYS A 93 -9.17 1.35 22.23
N LYS A 94 -9.10 2.69 22.16
CA LYS A 94 -9.97 3.46 21.27
C LYS A 94 -9.53 3.19 19.82
N ILE A 95 -10.48 2.90 18.93
CA ILE A 95 -10.18 2.74 17.49
C ILE A 95 -10.72 3.96 16.73
N VAL A 96 -9.88 4.50 15.86
CA VAL A 96 -10.27 5.54 14.90
C VAL A 96 -10.08 4.97 13.50
N TYR A 97 -11.17 4.91 12.73
CA TYR A 97 -11.08 4.60 11.30
C TYR A 97 -10.60 5.85 10.55
N TYR A 98 -9.48 5.74 9.85
CA TYR A 98 -8.92 6.82 9.05
C TYR A 98 -9.24 6.61 7.57
N THR A 99 -10.08 7.47 7.01
CA THR A 99 -10.45 7.45 5.59
C THR A 99 -9.32 8.05 4.74
N VAL A 100 -8.50 7.19 4.16
CA VAL A 100 -7.39 7.61 3.28
C VAL A 100 -7.87 7.84 1.85
N GLN A 101 -7.28 8.82 1.16
CA GLN A 101 -7.66 9.18 -0.20
C GLN A 101 -6.76 8.55 -1.27
N SER A 102 -5.55 8.12 -0.90
CA SER A 102 -4.59 7.49 -1.80
C SER A 102 -3.66 6.53 -1.07
N ASN A 103 -3.11 5.56 -1.79
CA ASN A 103 -2.10 4.62 -1.26
C ASN A 103 -0.87 5.35 -0.71
N ALA A 104 -0.41 6.41 -1.39
CA ALA A 104 0.73 7.20 -0.91
C ALA A 104 0.46 7.85 0.45
N ALA A 105 -0.75 8.41 0.65
CA ALA A 105 -1.15 8.99 1.93
C ALA A 105 -1.21 7.93 3.05
N GLN A 106 -1.63 6.71 2.73
CA GLN A 106 -1.66 5.60 3.68
C GLN A 106 -0.25 5.17 4.12
N ILE A 107 0.68 5.01 3.16
CA ILE A 107 2.09 4.70 3.44
C ILE A 107 2.73 5.79 4.31
N GLU A 108 2.54 7.08 3.97
CA GLU A 108 3.09 8.19 4.76
C GLU A 108 2.47 8.31 6.15
N ALA A 109 1.17 8.00 6.32
CA ALA A 109 0.53 7.97 7.63
C ALA A 109 1.14 6.87 8.51
N MET A 110 1.43 5.69 7.98
CA MET A 110 2.08 4.60 8.72
C MET A 110 3.54 4.93 9.02
N ARG A 111 4.31 5.40 8.03
CA ARG A 111 5.71 5.79 8.19
C ARG A 111 5.92 6.88 9.25
N SER A 112 4.99 7.83 9.33
CA SER A 112 5.02 8.91 10.34
C SER A 112 4.45 8.49 11.70
N GLY A 113 4.05 7.24 11.90
CA GLY A 113 3.48 6.72 13.14
C GLY A 113 2.07 7.20 13.45
N ARG A 114 1.34 7.75 12.47
CA ARG A 114 -0.06 8.19 12.59
C ARG A 114 -1.07 7.09 12.25
N LEU A 115 -0.62 6.01 11.60
CA LEU A 115 -1.42 4.85 11.26
C LEU A 115 -0.79 3.61 11.88
N HIS A 116 -1.55 2.81 12.62
CA HIS A 116 -1.05 1.71 13.41
C HIS A 116 -1.41 0.34 12.84
N VAL A 117 -2.59 0.23 12.21
CA VAL A 117 -3.08 -0.99 11.56
C VAL A 117 -3.67 -0.62 10.21
N ALA A 118 -3.30 -1.35 9.17
CA ALA A 118 -3.71 -1.04 7.81
C ALA A 118 -4.10 -2.28 7.01
N GLY A 119 -5.20 -2.18 6.24
CA GLY A 119 -5.42 -3.02 5.09
C GLY A 119 -4.76 -2.37 3.89
N LEU A 120 -3.84 -3.05 3.22
CA LEU A 120 -2.98 -2.54 2.16
C LEU A 120 -3.27 -3.26 0.84
N ALA A 121 -3.42 -2.54 -0.27
CA ALA A 121 -3.56 -3.17 -1.58
C ALA A 121 -2.35 -4.06 -1.89
N SER A 122 -2.54 -5.05 -2.76
CA SER A 122 -1.51 -6.05 -3.07
C SER A 122 -0.14 -5.44 -3.41
N GLY A 123 -0.07 -4.48 -4.35
CA GLY A 123 1.17 -3.79 -4.69
C GLY A 123 1.65 -2.80 -3.62
N GLU A 124 0.72 -2.16 -2.91
CA GLU A 124 1.03 -1.23 -1.81
C GLU A 124 1.69 -1.93 -0.62
N THR A 125 1.34 -3.20 -0.36
CA THR A 125 1.92 -4.01 0.72
C THR A 125 3.46 -4.01 0.66
N GLY A 126 4.06 -4.17 -0.52
CA GLY A 126 5.51 -4.15 -0.67
C GLY A 126 6.14 -2.79 -0.37
N LEU A 127 5.52 -1.71 -0.84
CA LEU A 127 5.98 -0.35 -0.51
C LEU A 127 5.86 -0.05 0.99
N ALA A 128 4.73 -0.43 1.61
CA ALA A 128 4.51 -0.21 3.03
C ALA A 128 5.49 -1.02 3.91
N ALA A 129 5.77 -2.28 3.54
CA ALA A 129 6.77 -3.10 4.23
C ALA A 129 8.16 -2.45 4.16
N ASN A 130 8.59 -2.04 2.96
CA ASN A 130 9.94 -1.50 2.76
C ASN A 130 10.12 -0.07 3.29
N LEU A 131 9.09 0.80 3.17
CA LEU A 131 9.22 2.24 3.42
C LEU A 131 8.52 2.75 4.68
N ALA A 132 7.61 1.97 5.25
CA ALA A 132 6.78 2.40 6.37
C ALA A 132 6.82 1.45 7.59
N GLY A 133 7.65 0.41 7.54
CA GLY A 133 7.76 -0.56 8.63
C GLY A 133 6.45 -1.34 8.86
N ALA A 134 5.65 -1.52 7.81
CA ALA A 134 4.47 -2.37 7.88
C ALA A 134 4.88 -3.84 8.02
N VAL A 135 4.24 -4.55 8.94
CA VAL A 135 4.40 -5.99 9.17
C VAL A 135 3.13 -6.70 8.71
N PRO A 136 3.05 -7.17 7.45
CA PRO A 136 1.90 -7.91 6.96
C PRO A 136 1.74 -9.22 7.73
N PHE A 137 0.52 -9.49 8.23
CA PHE A 137 0.26 -10.67 9.04
C PHE A 137 -1.02 -11.43 8.65
N ALA A 138 -1.95 -10.78 7.92
CA ALA A 138 -3.22 -11.38 7.56
C ALA A 138 -3.67 -11.02 6.15
N ILE A 139 -4.53 -11.87 5.59
CA ILE A 139 -5.24 -11.70 4.33
C ILE A 139 -6.69 -12.15 4.52
N LYS A 140 -7.62 -11.64 3.72
CA LYS A 140 -8.99 -12.14 3.68
C LYS A 140 -9.04 -13.51 3.01
N GLY A 141 -10.01 -14.32 3.41
CA GLY A 141 -10.26 -15.62 2.80
C GLY A 141 -11.43 -16.34 3.43
N ASN A 142 -11.56 -17.60 3.11
CA ASN A 142 -12.60 -18.49 3.61
C ASN A 142 -12.03 -19.90 3.88
N LYS A 143 -12.89 -20.90 4.03
CA LYS A 143 -12.48 -22.30 4.27
C LYS A 143 -11.59 -22.88 3.17
N ASP A 144 -11.66 -22.34 1.95
CA ASP A 144 -10.91 -22.83 0.79
C ASP A 144 -9.51 -22.18 0.67
N GLY A 145 -9.21 -21.19 1.52
CA GLY A 145 -7.91 -20.54 1.62
C GLY A 145 -7.94 -19.02 1.43
N PRO A 146 -6.75 -18.42 1.23
CA PRO A 146 -6.62 -16.98 1.08
C PRO A 146 -7.26 -16.49 -0.22
N ARG A 147 -7.86 -15.30 -0.16
CA ARG A 147 -8.44 -14.65 -1.33
C ARG A 147 -7.37 -14.33 -2.36
N MET A 148 -7.55 -14.85 -3.56
CA MET A 148 -6.74 -14.56 -4.73
C MET A 148 -7.58 -13.79 -5.75
N TYR A 149 -6.97 -12.86 -6.47
CA TYR A 149 -7.61 -12.09 -7.52
C TYR A 149 -6.80 -12.09 -8.82
N ARG A 150 -7.38 -11.63 -9.92
CA ARG A 150 -6.74 -11.49 -11.22
C ARG A 150 -6.75 -10.03 -11.68
N GLN A 151 -5.78 -9.68 -12.52
CA GLN A 151 -5.93 -8.52 -13.38
C GLN A 151 -6.86 -8.89 -14.54
N PHE A 152 -7.88 -8.07 -14.77
CA PHE A 152 -8.67 -8.06 -16.01
C PHE A 152 -8.32 -6.81 -16.81
N VAL A 153 -8.21 -6.93 -18.14
CA VAL A 153 -8.25 -5.78 -19.03
C VAL A 153 -9.62 -5.69 -19.62
N VAL A 154 -10.33 -4.61 -19.32
CA VAL A 154 -11.73 -4.41 -19.66
C VAL A 154 -11.86 -3.34 -20.73
N VAL A 155 -12.72 -3.60 -21.72
CA VAL A 155 -13.14 -2.66 -22.75
C VAL A 155 -14.69 -2.65 -22.79
N LYS A 156 -15.29 -1.62 -23.37
CA LYS A 156 -16.73 -1.62 -23.65
C LYS A 156 -17.10 -2.77 -24.57
N LYS A 157 -18.30 -3.34 -24.45
CA LYS A 157 -18.76 -4.52 -25.21
C LYS A 157 -18.61 -4.35 -26.72
N GLU A 158 -19.01 -3.18 -27.23
CA GLU A 158 -19.03 -2.82 -28.65
C GLU A 158 -17.67 -2.41 -29.20
N SER A 159 -16.64 -2.27 -28.31
CA SER A 159 -15.31 -1.87 -28.71
C SER A 159 -14.72 -2.81 -29.79
N ASN A 160 -13.98 -2.24 -30.71
CA ASN A 160 -13.20 -3.00 -31.70
C ASN A 160 -11.92 -3.62 -31.12
N ILE A 161 -11.55 -3.28 -29.88
CA ILE A 161 -10.38 -3.82 -29.14
C ILE A 161 -10.73 -5.23 -28.66
N LYS A 162 -10.00 -6.26 -29.09
CA LYS A 162 -10.25 -7.66 -28.77
C LYS A 162 -9.08 -8.35 -28.07
N THR A 163 -7.87 -7.80 -28.23
CA THR A 163 -6.61 -8.34 -27.71
C THR A 163 -5.75 -7.24 -27.09
N ILE A 164 -4.68 -7.62 -26.38
CA ILE A 164 -3.68 -6.65 -25.88
C ILE A 164 -3.00 -5.91 -27.03
N ALA A 165 -2.79 -6.56 -28.18
CA ALA A 165 -2.18 -5.94 -29.35
C ALA A 165 -2.99 -4.75 -29.89
N ASP A 166 -4.32 -4.78 -29.75
CA ASP A 166 -5.22 -3.71 -30.19
C ASP A 166 -5.17 -2.45 -29.30
N LEU A 167 -4.44 -2.50 -28.18
CA LEU A 167 -4.24 -1.33 -27.31
C LEU A 167 -3.28 -0.31 -27.91
N LYS A 168 -2.52 -0.65 -28.97
CA LYS A 168 -1.58 0.29 -29.60
C LYS A 168 -2.29 1.55 -30.09
N GLY A 169 -1.74 2.71 -29.72
CA GLY A 169 -2.31 4.03 -30.01
C GLY A 169 -3.52 4.43 -29.16
N ARG A 170 -3.98 3.58 -28.24
CA ARG A 170 -5.20 3.82 -27.46
C ARG A 170 -4.93 4.60 -26.18
N LYS A 171 -6.01 5.15 -25.59
CA LYS A 171 -6.03 5.79 -24.28
C LYS A 171 -6.49 4.75 -23.23
N VAL A 172 -5.54 4.27 -22.40
CA VAL A 172 -5.75 3.21 -21.43
C VAL A 172 -5.69 3.77 -20.00
N ALA A 173 -6.74 3.54 -19.23
CA ALA A 173 -6.79 3.99 -17.83
C ALA A 173 -6.04 3.03 -16.92
N HIS A 174 -4.88 3.43 -16.46
CA HIS A 174 -4.25 2.80 -15.30
C HIS A 174 -4.82 3.39 -14.00
N THR A 175 -4.78 2.64 -12.87
CA THR A 175 -5.36 3.12 -11.60
C THR A 175 -4.40 4.05 -10.87
N ALA A 176 -3.54 3.52 -10.03
CA ALA A 176 -2.52 4.27 -9.30
C ALA A 176 -1.14 3.65 -9.53
N PRO A 177 -0.03 4.41 -9.42
CA PRO A 177 1.32 3.91 -9.67
C PRO A 177 1.72 2.69 -8.85
N SER A 178 1.24 2.56 -7.61
CA SER A 178 1.48 1.40 -6.72
C SER A 178 0.51 0.23 -6.92
N SER A 179 -0.50 0.37 -7.79
CA SER A 179 -1.49 -0.69 -8.01
C SER A 179 -0.88 -1.88 -8.75
N ASN A 180 -0.95 -3.07 -8.15
CA ASN A 180 -0.45 -4.28 -8.80
C ASN A 180 -1.19 -4.55 -10.11
N SER A 181 -2.50 -4.80 -10.10
CA SER A 181 -3.27 -5.12 -11.30
C SER A 181 -3.56 -3.92 -12.19
N GLY A 182 -3.64 -2.71 -11.64
CA GLY A 182 -3.99 -1.51 -12.40
C GLY A 182 -2.80 -0.82 -13.05
N HIS A 183 -1.54 -1.17 -12.71
CA HIS A 183 -0.36 -0.52 -13.27
C HIS A 183 0.86 -1.44 -13.38
N LEU A 184 1.33 -2.05 -12.28
CA LEU A 184 2.59 -2.80 -12.27
C LEU A 184 2.52 -4.07 -13.14
N ALA A 185 1.43 -4.83 -13.04
CA ALA A 185 1.25 -6.03 -13.84
C ALA A 185 1.13 -5.74 -15.34
N PRO A 186 0.40 -4.72 -15.82
CA PRO A 186 0.50 -4.27 -17.21
C PRO A 186 1.93 -4.00 -17.66
N LEU A 187 2.72 -3.24 -16.88
CA LEU A 187 4.12 -2.94 -17.21
C LEU A 187 4.99 -4.20 -17.31
N ALA A 188 4.75 -5.19 -16.46
CA ALA A 188 5.53 -6.42 -16.41
C ALA A 188 5.08 -7.49 -17.43
N LEU A 189 3.78 -7.55 -17.75
CA LEU A 189 3.20 -8.65 -18.50
C LEU A 189 2.93 -8.32 -19.98
N PHE A 190 2.48 -7.10 -20.30
CA PHE A 190 2.11 -6.74 -21.68
C PHE A 190 3.28 -6.70 -22.67
N PRO A 191 4.56 -6.43 -22.27
CA PRO A 191 5.67 -6.59 -23.19
C PRO A 191 5.79 -7.99 -23.79
N LYS A 192 5.36 -9.04 -23.06
CA LYS A 192 5.30 -10.42 -23.58
C LYS A 192 4.20 -10.63 -24.63
N GLU A 193 3.19 -9.78 -24.62
CA GLU A 193 2.11 -9.72 -25.61
C GLU A 193 2.42 -8.74 -26.76
N GLY A 194 3.66 -8.24 -26.84
CA GLY A 194 4.12 -7.32 -27.90
C GLY A 194 3.64 -5.87 -27.74
N VAL A 195 3.25 -5.46 -26.51
CA VAL A 195 2.77 -4.11 -26.20
C VAL A 195 3.48 -3.54 -24.98
N THR A 196 4.16 -2.43 -25.13
CA THR A 196 4.87 -1.74 -24.04
C THR A 196 4.03 -0.56 -23.54
N PRO A 197 3.48 -0.62 -22.31
CA PRO A 197 2.72 0.49 -21.74
C PRO A 197 3.52 1.80 -21.70
N GLY A 198 2.88 2.92 -22.04
CA GLY A 198 3.52 4.24 -22.09
C GLY A 198 4.36 4.49 -23.34
N LYS A 199 4.68 3.46 -24.14
CA LYS A 199 5.31 3.57 -25.45
C LYS A 199 4.30 3.30 -26.56
N ASP A 200 3.61 2.18 -26.50
CA ASP A 200 2.71 1.72 -27.54
C ASP A 200 1.27 2.21 -27.32
N TYR A 201 0.92 2.66 -26.13
CA TYR A 201 -0.36 3.31 -25.82
C TYR A 201 -0.21 4.41 -24.76
N ASN A 202 -1.18 5.33 -24.70
CA ASN A 202 -1.19 6.43 -23.73
C ASN A 202 -1.76 5.98 -22.39
N ILE A 203 -0.95 6.06 -21.32
CA ILE A 203 -1.38 5.80 -19.94
C ILE A 203 -2.03 7.06 -19.37
N VAL A 204 -3.26 6.91 -18.83
CA VAL A 204 -3.93 7.94 -18.04
C VAL A 204 -4.22 7.34 -16.66
N PHE A 205 -3.81 8.02 -15.58
CA PHE A 205 -4.12 7.54 -14.24
C PHE A 205 -5.52 8.01 -13.82
N SER A 206 -6.43 7.05 -13.62
CA SER A 206 -7.79 7.29 -13.12
C SER A 206 -7.86 7.46 -11.60
N GLY A 207 -6.84 6.97 -10.89
CA GLY A 207 -6.74 6.99 -9.42
C GLY A 207 -7.21 5.70 -8.75
N LYS A 208 -8.35 5.12 -9.16
CA LYS A 208 -8.97 3.95 -8.52
C LYS A 208 -9.59 3.00 -9.56
N HIS A 209 -9.84 1.75 -9.15
CA HIS A 209 -10.38 0.73 -10.06
C HIS A 209 -11.82 1.01 -10.51
N ASP A 210 -12.66 1.50 -9.60
CA ASP A 210 -14.03 1.92 -9.90
C ASP A 210 -14.07 3.08 -10.90
N GLN A 211 -13.18 4.06 -10.75
CA GLN A 211 -13.06 5.18 -11.68
C GLN A 211 -12.58 4.72 -13.08
N SER A 212 -11.63 3.77 -13.13
CA SER A 212 -11.20 3.16 -14.38
C SER A 212 -12.37 2.46 -15.09
N LEU A 213 -13.14 1.65 -14.36
CA LEU A 213 -14.26 0.89 -14.90
C LEU A 213 -15.40 1.83 -15.36
N ALA A 214 -15.75 2.82 -14.54
CA ALA A 214 -16.74 3.83 -14.90
C ALA A 214 -16.36 4.60 -16.16
N GLY A 215 -15.07 4.97 -16.30
CA GLY A 215 -14.58 5.67 -17.47
C GLY A 215 -14.59 4.83 -18.74
N VAL A 216 -14.39 3.50 -18.65
CA VAL A 216 -14.56 2.59 -19.80
C VAL A 216 -16.03 2.54 -20.22
N LEU A 217 -16.97 2.43 -19.27
CA LEU A 217 -18.41 2.40 -19.57
C LEU A 217 -18.91 3.70 -20.20
N LYS A 218 -18.33 4.86 -19.78
CA LYS A 218 -18.63 6.20 -20.31
C LYS A 218 -17.84 6.58 -21.57
N GLU A 219 -16.92 5.71 -21.99
CA GLU A 219 -16.02 5.94 -23.13
C GLU A 219 -14.99 7.08 -22.92
N ASP A 220 -14.74 7.48 -21.68
CA ASP A 220 -13.62 8.39 -21.31
C ASP A 220 -12.27 7.72 -21.57
N TYR A 221 -12.22 6.38 -21.46
CA TYR A 221 -11.09 5.51 -21.69
C TYR A 221 -11.50 4.34 -22.60
N GLU A 222 -10.60 3.93 -23.49
CA GLU A 222 -10.87 2.84 -24.43
C GLU A 222 -10.68 1.46 -23.80
N ALA A 223 -9.81 1.36 -22.79
CA ALA A 223 -9.54 0.14 -22.01
C ALA A 223 -9.04 0.47 -20.62
N ALA A 224 -9.16 -0.49 -19.70
CA ALA A 224 -8.62 -0.36 -18.34
C ALA A 224 -8.17 -1.72 -17.77
N PRO A 225 -6.91 -1.85 -17.30
CA PRO A 225 -6.52 -2.92 -16.40
C PRO A 225 -7.07 -2.64 -15.00
N ILE A 226 -7.87 -3.57 -14.48
CA ILE A 226 -8.52 -3.48 -13.17
C ILE A 226 -8.39 -4.79 -12.39
N THR A 227 -8.74 -4.76 -11.10
CA THR A 227 -8.87 -5.97 -10.28
C THR A 227 -10.19 -6.68 -10.57
N SER A 228 -10.16 -8.02 -10.67
CA SER A 228 -11.36 -8.84 -10.79
C SER A 228 -12.36 -8.59 -9.64
N ASP A 229 -11.87 -8.30 -8.43
CA ASP A 229 -12.74 -8.07 -7.27
C ASP A 229 -13.66 -6.86 -7.44
N ILE A 230 -13.16 -5.75 -8.03
CA ILE A 230 -14.02 -4.58 -8.33
C ILE A 230 -14.99 -4.90 -9.46
N TYR A 231 -14.53 -5.60 -10.50
CA TYR A 231 -15.39 -6.03 -11.60
C TYR A 231 -16.58 -6.87 -11.10
N ASP A 232 -16.29 -7.91 -10.30
CA ASP A 232 -17.29 -8.82 -9.76
C ASP A 232 -18.25 -8.11 -8.77
N ARG A 233 -17.74 -7.20 -7.94
CA ARG A 233 -18.57 -6.40 -7.01
C ARG A 233 -19.52 -5.46 -7.75
N TRP A 234 -19.10 -4.84 -8.83
CA TRP A 234 -19.98 -3.97 -9.62
C TRP A 234 -21.15 -4.74 -10.22
N ILE A 235 -20.90 -5.96 -10.71
CA ILE A 235 -21.96 -6.84 -11.17
C ILE A 235 -22.88 -7.24 -10.01
N MET A 236 -22.33 -7.69 -8.89
CA MET A 236 -23.06 -8.09 -7.69
C MET A 236 -23.95 -6.96 -7.15
N ARG A 237 -23.46 -5.72 -7.17
CA ARG A 237 -24.20 -4.53 -6.73
C ARG A 237 -25.20 -4.00 -7.79
N GLY A 238 -25.24 -4.59 -8.97
CA GLY A 238 -26.08 -4.12 -10.08
C GLY A 238 -25.65 -2.79 -10.70
N GLN A 239 -24.40 -2.38 -10.47
CA GLN A 239 -23.83 -1.13 -11.02
C GLN A 239 -23.47 -1.27 -12.51
N MET A 240 -23.29 -2.49 -12.98
CA MET A 240 -23.16 -2.85 -14.39
C MET A 240 -23.64 -4.28 -14.64
N LYS A 241 -23.88 -4.64 -15.90
CA LYS A 241 -24.08 -6.02 -16.35
C LYS A 241 -22.77 -6.57 -16.92
N ALA A 242 -22.56 -7.87 -16.85
CA ALA A 242 -21.38 -8.52 -17.45
C ALA A 242 -21.28 -8.23 -18.96
N ASP A 243 -22.43 -8.11 -19.64
CA ASP A 243 -22.52 -7.84 -21.08
C ASP A 243 -22.26 -6.39 -21.48
N ASP A 244 -22.16 -5.45 -20.53
CA ASP A 244 -21.80 -4.05 -20.83
C ASP A 244 -20.32 -3.93 -21.23
N THR A 245 -19.50 -4.95 -20.94
CA THR A 245 -18.06 -4.96 -21.17
C THR A 245 -17.57 -6.28 -21.77
N ARG A 246 -16.33 -6.23 -22.27
CA ARG A 246 -15.56 -7.41 -22.68
C ARG A 246 -14.24 -7.42 -21.92
N ILE A 247 -13.87 -8.59 -21.39
CA ILE A 247 -12.54 -8.82 -20.82
C ILE A 247 -11.64 -9.37 -21.92
N ILE A 248 -10.65 -8.61 -22.33
CA ILE A 248 -9.71 -8.96 -23.41
C ILE A 248 -8.43 -9.64 -22.90
N TYR A 249 -8.19 -9.60 -21.59
CA TYR A 249 -7.03 -10.25 -20.95
C TYR A 249 -7.34 -10.63 -19.51
N ARG A 250 -6.81 -11.78 -19.09
CA ARG A 250 -6.86 -12.27 -17.70
C ARG A 250 -5.48 -12.73 -17.29
N SER A 251 -4.93 -12.17 -16.22
CA SER A 251 -3.64 -12.61 -15.67
C SER A 251 -3.75 -13.94 -14.91
N GLY A 252 -2.62 -14.47 -14.46
CA GLY A 252 -2.56 -15.38 -13.31
C GLY A 252 -3.09 -14.72 -12.04
N THR A 253 -3.17 -15.48 -10.94
CA THR A 253 -3.69 -15.00 -9.66
C THR A 253 -2.63 -14.29 -8.83
N PHE A 254 -3.06 -13.28 -8.07
CA PHE A 254 -2.29 -12.55 -7.08
C PHE A 254 -2.99 -12.62 -5.72
N PRO A 255 -2.26 -12.54 -4.59
CA PRO A 255 -2.87 -12.36 -3.29
C PRO A 255 -3.61 -11.01 -3.23
N THR A 256 -4.78 -10.98 -2.59
CA THR A 256 -5.54 -9.74 -2.39
C THR A 256 -4.86 -8.82 -1.36
N SER A 257 -5.58 -7.82 -0.85
CA SER A 257 -5.08 -6.90 0.17
C SER A 257 -4.58 -7.63 1.41
N SER A 258 -3.38 -7.29 1.88
CA SER A 258 -2.89 -7.72 3.19
C SER A 258 -3.42 -6.83 4.31
N PHE A 259 -3.33 -7.34 5.54
CA PHE A 259 -3.45 -6.51 6.75
C PHE A 259 -2.12 -6.52 7.48
N ALA A 260 -1.69 -5.33 7.90
CA ALA A 260 -0.40 -5.13 8.53
C ALA A 260 -0.54 -4.26 9.78
N HIS A 261 0.36 -4.43 10.73
CA HIS A 261 0.55 -3.50 11.84
C HIS A 261 1.89 -2.76 11.72
N ALA A 262 2.04 -1.65 12.41
CA ALA A 262 3.31 -0.94 12.48
C ALA A 262 4.33 -1.77 13.30
N HIS A 263 5.60 -1.81 12.84
CA HIS A 263 6.68 -2.62 13.44
C HIS A 263 7.02 -2.23 14.87
N ASP A 264 6.77 -0.97 15.24
CA ASP A 264 7.15 -0.37 16.51
C ASP A 264 6.07 -0.47 17.61
N LEU A 265 4.97 -1.18 17.38
CA LEU A 265 4.03 -1.51 18.44
C LEU A 265 4.66 -2.47 19.44
N THR A 266 4.28 -2.36 20.73
CA THR A 266 4.71 -3.37 21.72
C THR A 266 4.34 -4.77 21.24
N PRO A 267 5.19 -5.78 21.44
CA PRO A 267 4.89 -7.17 21.05
C PRO A 267 3.55 -7.67 21.57
N VAL A 268 3.21 -7.31 22.82
CA VAL A 268 1.91 -7.68 23.43
C VAL A 268 0.73 -7.09 22.65
N LEU A 269 0.81 -5.82 22.24
CA LEU A 269 -0.25 -5.18 21.47
C LEU A 269 -0.33 -5.76 20.05
N ALA A 270 0.81 -5.97 19.38
CA ALA A 270 0.87 -6.58 18.07
C ALA A 270 0.25 -7.98 18.06
N ASP A 271 0.53 -8.81 19.08
CA ASP A 271 -0.06 -10.14 19.21
C ASP A 271 -1.56 -10.10 19.51
N LYS A 272 -2.03 -9.14 20.33
CA LYS A 272 -3.47 -8.94 20.56
C LYS A 272 -4.18 -8.55 19.24
N ILE A 273 -3.59 -7.68 18.44
CA ILE A 273 -4.14 -7.28 17.13
C ILE A 273 -4.24 -8.51 16.21
N LYS A 274 -3.17 -9.30 16.07
CA LYS A 274 -3.17 -10.51 15.24
C LYS A 274 -4.25 -11.49 15.66
N LYS A 275 -4.33 -11.80 16.96
CA LYS A 275 -5.36 -12.70 17.51
C LYS A 275 -6.76 -12.18 17.26
N CYS A 276 -6.99 -10.87 17.47
CA CYS A 276 -8.27 -10.24 17.17
C CYS A 276 -8.70 -10.46 15.72
N PHE A 277 -7.80 -10.28 14.77
CA PHE A 277 -8.09 -10.54 13.36
C PHE A 277 -8.47 -12.00 13.12
N PHE A 278 -7.71 -12.96 13.63
CA PHE A 278 -7.95 -14.38 13.38
C PHE A 278 -9.20 -14.91 14.08
N ASP A 279 -9.61 -14.33 15.20
CA ASP A 279 -10.82 -14.69 15.92
C ASP A 279 -12.09 -14.06 15.33
N TYR A 280 -11.95 -12.93 14.59
CA TYR A 280 -13.07 -12.21 14.01
C TYR A 280 -13.72 -12.98 12.86
N LYS A 281 -15.05 -13.08 12.91
CA LYS A 281 -15.89 -13.60 11.81
C LYS A 281 -16.58 -12.45 11.11
N PHE A 282 -16.51 -12.44 9.79
CA PHE A 282 -17.11 -11.38 9.00
C PHE A 282 -18.62 -11.36 9.15
N SER A 283 -19.21 -10.17 9.28
CA SER A 283 -20.65 -9.98 9.21
C SER A 283 -21.18 -10.42 7.84
N PRO A 284 -22.50 -10.75 7.72
CA PRO A 284 -23.08 -11.11 6.42
C PRO A 284 -22.84 -10.03 5.34
N GLU A 285 -22.88 -8.76 5.71
CA GLU A 285 -22.60 -7.65 4.80
C GLU A 285 -21.14 -7.67 4.34
N MET A 286 -20.20 -7.84 5.28
CA MET A 286 -18.77 -7.94 4.97
C MET A 286 -18.48 -9.16 4.08
N GLN A 287 -19.10 -10.31 4.35
CA GLN A 287 -18.98 -11.50 3.50
C GLN A 287 -19.47 -11.23 2.07
N LYS A 288 -20.63 -10.58 1.92
CA LYS A 288 -21.17 -10.19 0.62
C LYS A 288 -20.21 -9.26 -0.13
N GLU A 289 -19.75 -8.20 0.51
CA GLU A 289 -18.87 -7.19 -0.07
C GLU A 289 -17.46 -7.73 -0.38
N PHE A 290 -17.01 -8.74 0.34
CA PHE A 290 -15.75 -9.45 0.07
C PHE A 290 -15.94 -10.77 -0.69
N LEU A 291 -17.07 -10.89 -1.43
CA LEU A 291 -17.32 -11.96 -2.39
C LEU A 291 -17.19 -13.37 -1.79
N GLY A 292 -17.71 -13.56 -0.57
CA GLY A 292 -17.74 -14.83 0.15
C GLY A 292 -16.55 -15.09 1.08
N ASP A 293 -15.63 -14.15 1.24
CA ASP A 293 -14.65 -14.24 2.32
C ASP A 293 -15.35 -14.09 3.67
N ASP A 294 -15.01 -14.93 4.66
CA ASP A 294 -15.69 -14.98 5.96
C ASP A 294 -14.77 -14.78 7.17
N ARG A 295 -13.45 -14.65 6.92
CA ARG A 295 -12.43 -14.54 7.96
C ARG A 295 -11.13 -13.93 7.45
N PHE A 296 -10.24 -13.64 8.39
CA PHE A 296 -8.83 -13.37 8.12
C PHE A 296 -8.00 -14.65 8.29
N LEU A 297 -7.02 -14.85 7.41
CA LEU A 297 -6.08 -15.96 7.42
C LEU A 297 -4.65 -15.42 7.56
N PRO A 298 -3.74 -16.16 8.22
CA PRO A 298 -2.34 -15.75 8.36
C PRO A 298 -1.60 -15.75 7.02
N VAL A 299 -0.61 -14.87 6.89
CA VAL A 299 0.29 -14.80 5.73
C VAL A 299 1.76 -14.79 6.14
N ASP A 300 2.60 -15.34 5.27
CA ASP A 300 4.05 -15.15 5.22
C ASP A 300 4.36 -14.18 4.08
N TYR A 301 4.73 -12.94 4.41
CA TYR A 301 4.97 -11.91 3.39
C TYR A 301 6.07 -12.32 2.40
N LYS A 302 7.18 -12.90 2.87
CA LYS A 302 8.28 -13.32 2.00
C LYS A 302 7.84 -14.36 0.97
N LYS A 303 7.04 -15.32 1.37
CA LYS A 303 6.52 -16.41 0.53
C LYS A 303 5.34 -15.95 -0.32
N ASP A 304 4.30 -15.42 0.32
CA ASP A 304 3.00 -15.23 -0.32
C ASP A 304 2.97 -14.01 -1.26
N TRP A 305 3.83 -12.99 -1.00
CA TRP A 305 4.00 -11.82 -1.87
C TRP A 305 5.15 -11.95 -2.89
N LYS A 306 5.81 -13.11 -2.99
CA LYS A 306 6.94 -13.32 -3.92
C LYS A 306 6.58 -12.93 -5.36
N LEU A 307 5.40 -13.33 -5.83
CA LEU A 307 4.95 -13.01 -7.19
C LEU A 307 4.74 -11.51 -7.38
N VAL A 308 4.14 -10.84 -6.41
CA VAL A 308 3.86 -9.38 -6.47
C VAL A 308 5.17 -8.59 -6.48
N ARG A 309 6.15 -8.97 -5.63
CA ARG A 309 7.50 -8.37 -5.67
C ARG A 309 8.19 -8.61 -7.01
N GLY A 310 8.05 -9.82 -7.57
CA GLY A 310 8.57 -10.13 -8.90
C GLY A 310 7.95 -9.28 -10.01
N VAL A 311 6.65 -9.00 -9.93
CA VAL A 311 5.95 -8.07 -10.85
C VAL A 311 6.50 -6.66 -10.73
N ALA A 312 6.66 -6.14 -9.51
CA ALA A 312 7.22 -4.80 -9.29
C ALA A 312 8.64 -4.68 -9.84
N LEU A 313 9.49 -5.68 -9.62
CA LEU A 313 10.84 -5.71 -10.18
C LEU A 313 10.83 -5.75 -11.72
N ALA A 314 10.02 -6.63 -12.32
CA ALA A 314 9.90 -6.78 -13.76
C ALA A 314 9.27 -5.55 -14.44
N SER A 315 8.45 -4.77 -13.73
CA SER A 315 7.88 -3.52 -14.22
C SER A 315 8.88 -2.35 -14.21
N GLY A 316 10.08 -2.53 -13.66
CA GLY A 316 11.06 -1.47 -13.46
C GLY A 316 10.68 -0.47 -12.36
N THR A 317 9.75 -0.84 -11.47
CA THR A 317 9.26 -0.01 -10.37
C THR A 317 9.47 -0.70 -9.02
N PRO A 318 10.73 -0.90 -8.59
CA PRO A 318 11.04 -1.58 -7.35
C PRO A 318 10.46 -0.83 -6.15
N TYR A 319 10.14 -1.57 -5.09
CA TYR A 319 9.58 -1.05 -3.85
C TYR A 319 10.66 -0.35 -3.00
N ASN A 320 11.18 0.78 -3.47
CA ASN A 320 12.19 1.55 -2.73
C ASN A 320 11.86 3.05 -2.69
N ARG A 321 12.59 3.79 -1.84
CA ARG A 321 12.40 5.23 -1.62
C ARG A 321 12.51 6.05 -2.91
N ALA A 322 13.54 5.82 -3.68
CA ALA A 322 13.79 6.60 -4.90
C ALA A 322 12.63 6.48 -5.91
N GLN A 323 12.10 5.27 -6.08
CA GLN A 323 10.95 5.05 -6.95
C GLN A 323 9.67 5.67 -6.40
N PHE A 324 9.42 5.55 -5.09
CA PHE A 324 8.26 6.14 -4.44
C PHE A 324 8.25 7.67 -4.57
N ASP A 325 9.37 8.33 -4.33
CA ASP A 325 9.52 9.78 -4.44
C ASP A 325 9.35 10.26 -5.89
N LYS A 326 9.91 9.52 -6.86
CA LYS A 326 9.74 9.79 -8.30
C LYS A 326 8.28 9.73 -8.74
N GLU A 327 7.52 8.73 -8.25
CA GLU A 327 6.10 8.60 -8.58
C GLU A 327 5.25 9.71 -7.95
N ASN A 328 5.61 10.16 -6.75
CA ASN A 328 4.90 11.24 -6.08
C ASN A 328 5.26 12.63 -6.64
N ALA A 329 6.47 12.84 -7.13
CA ALA A 329 6.88 14.10 -7.76
C ALA A 329 6.12 14.38 -9.07
N LYS A 330 5.72 13.35 -9.81
CA LYS A 330 4.93 13.50 -11.05
C LYS A 330 3.48 13.95 -10.82
N LYS A 331 3.02 13.98 -9.56
CA LYS A 331 1.65 14.37 -9.19
C LYS A 331 1.51 15.84 -8.78
N LYS A 332 2.62 16.55 -8.66
CA LYS A 332 2.68 18.01 -8.42
C LYS A 332 2.84 18.74 -9.74
#